data_60ca01fa892668548171d2877f839735
#
_entry.id   60ca01fa892668548171d2877f839735
#
_cell.length_a   1.000
_cell.length_b   1.000
_cell.length_c   1.000
_cell.angle_alpha   90.00
_cell.angle_beta   90.00
_cell.angle_gamma   90.00
#
_symmetry.space_group_name_H-M   'P 1'
#
loop_
_entity.id
_entity.type
_entity.pdbx_description
1 polymer ?
#
loop_
_entity_poly.entity_id
_entity_poly.type
_entity_poly.pdbx_seq_one_letter_code
_entity_poly.pdbx_strand_id
1 'polypeptide(L)'
;MPLNKKTFLNTTLQVTCIALFMGLIGCTQEQQNKLGREIQNWTGTDGVLEIYAGNQLVRRFLKVDKISTAMGTDDGKPRDYRYGYGYLDENLNMQVDPNEKKVYFEFSNYSTVVFFENPHR
;
A
#
# COMPACT_ATOMS: atom_id res chain seq x y z
N MET A 1 -14.58 31.49 51.57
CA MET A 1 -15.35 30.28 51.23
C MET A 1 -14.40 29.17 50.90
N PRO A 2 -14.45 28.06 51.60
CA PRO A 2 -13.61 26.93 51.16
C PRO A 2 -14.15 26.34 49.87
N LEU A 3 -13.35 26.34 48.81
CA LEU A 3 -13.61 25.61 47.60
C LEU A 3 -13.81 24.12 47.91
N ASN A 4 -14.95 23.62 47.51
CA ASN A 4 -15.33 22.24 47.77
C ASN A 4 -14.38 21.31 47.00
N LYS A 5 -13.48 20.63 47.72
CA LYS A 5 -12.47 19.73 47.15
C LYS A 5 -13.06 18.67 46.22
N LYS A 6 -14.32 18.28 46.40
CA LYS A 6 -15.02 17.33 45.54
C LYS A 6 -15.31 17.87 44.13
N THR A 7 -15.63 19.17 44.01
CA THR A 7 -15.90 19.79 42.71
C THR A 7 -14.64 19.96 41.89
N PHE A 8 -13.50 20.26 42.52
CA PHE A 8 -12.22 20.40 41.89
C PHE A 8 -11.70 19.03 41.32
N LEU A 9 -11.87 17.97 42.09
CA LEU A 9 -11.48 16.59 41.67
C LEU A 9 -12.31 16.10 40.49
N ASN A 10 -13.59 16.36 40.42
CA ASN A 10 -14.47 15.97 39.32
C ASN A 10 -14.12 16.70 38.03
N THR A 11 -13.79 17.98 38.09
CA THR A 11 -13.40 18.76 36.90
C THR A 11 -12.05 18.28 36.33
N THR A 12 -11.10 17.97 37.19
CA THR A 12 -9.78 17.44 36.78
C THR A 12 -9.89 16.07 36.12
N LEU A 13 -10.75 15.20 36.68
CA LEU A 13 -11.00 13.88 36.14
C LEU A 13 -11.65 13.92 34.75
N GLN A 14 -12.60 14.84 34.53
CA GLN A 14 -13.26 15.02 33.22
C GLN A 14 -12.28 15.51 32.15
N VAL A 15 -11.42 16.46 32.46
CA VAL A 15 -10.41 16.97 31.53
C VAL A 15 -9.40 15.89 31.15
N THR A 16 -8.99 15.04 32.07
CA THR A 16 -8.07 13.95 31.85
C THR A 16 -8.68 12.87 30.92
N CYS A 17 -9.96 12.54 31.09
CA CYS A 17 -10.67 11.60 30.21
C CYS A 17 -10.78 12.10 28.77
N ILE A 18 -11.05 13.39 28.56
CA ILE A 18 -11.14 14.01 27.23
C ILE A 18 -9.77 13.98 26.52
N ALA A 19 -8.70 14.28 27.23
CA ALA A 19 -7.34 14.26 26.67
C ALA A 19 -6.92 12.83 26.26
N LEU A 20 -7.27 11.81 27.04
CA LEU A 20 -7.04 10.40 26.70
C LEU A 20 -7.81 9.94 25.46
N PHE A 21 -9.03 10.41 25.27
CA PHE A 21 -9.86 10.07 24.11
C PHE A 21 -9.31 10.66 22.81
N MET A 22 -8.77 11.87 22.82
CA MET A 22 -8.12 12.49 21.66
C MET A 22 -6.82 11.78 21.25
N GLY A 23 -6.05 11.25 22.19
CA GLY A 23 -4.85 10.48 21.93
C GLY A 23 -5.12 9.16 21.19
N LEU A 24 -6.25 8.49 21.47
CA LEU A 24 -6.63 7.23 20.80
C LEU A 24 -7.02 7.43 19.33
N ILE A 25 -7.65 8.55 18.96
CA ILE A 25 -8.02 8.87 17.57
C ILE A 25 -6.78 9.12 16.71
N GLY A 26 -5.75 9.79 17.23
CA GLY A 26 -4.48 10.01 16.53
C GLY A 26 -3.73 8.71 16.20
N CYS A 27 -3.70 7.75 17.12
CA CYS A 27 -3.07 6.44 16.90
C CYS A 27 -3.76 5.64 15.79
N THR A 28 -5.08 5.72 15.66
CA THR A 28 -5.85 4.97 14.64
C THR A 28 -5.56 5.45 13.23
N GLN A 29 -5.42 6.77 13.00
CA GLN A 29 -5.06 7.32 11.69
C GLN A 29 -3.65 6.94 11.27
N GLU A 30 -2.71 6.94 12.19
CA GLU A 30 -1.33 6.53 11.90
C GLU A 30 -1.23 5.05 11.55
N GLN A 31 -1.99 4.19 12.21
CA GLN A 31 -2.08 2.77 11.85
C GLN A 31 -2.69 2.55 10.46
N GLN A 32 -3.74 3.25 10.09
CA GLN A 32 -4.34 3.19 8.76
C GLN A 32 -3.37 3.64 7.67
N ASN A 33 -2.62 4.71 7.90
CA ASN A 33 -1.60 5.19 6.97
C ASN A 33 -0.45 4.19 6.82
N LYS A 34 -0.08 3.50 7.87
CA LYS A 34 0.96 2.46 7.86
C LYS A 34 0.51 1.24 7.06
N LEU A 35 -0.71 0.76 7.27
CA LEU A 35 -1.31 -0.32 6.47
C LEU A 35 -1.40 0.04 4.99
N GLY A 36 -1.80 1.27 4.64
CA GLY A 36 -1.83 1.75 3.26
C GLY A 36 -0.45 1.72 2.59
N ARG A 37 0.61 2.03 3.32
CA ARG A 37 1.99 1.95 2.80
C ARG A 37 2.46 0.50 2.62
N GLU A 38 2.07 -0.41 3.48
CA GLU A 38 2.40 -1.84 3.36
C GLU A 38 1.76 -2.46 2.13
N ILE A 39 0.53 -2.08 1.80
CA ILE A 39 -0.16 -2.51 0.58
C ILE A 39 0.54 -1.93 -0.68
N GLN A 40 1.13 -0.75 -0.60
CA GLN A 40 1.86 -0.14 -1.71
C GLN A 40 3.18 -0.84 -2.03
N ASN A 41 3.81 -1.46 -1.04
CA ASN A 41 5.03 -2.25 -1.20
C ASN A 41 4.71 -3.70 -0.91
N TRP A 42 4.67 -4.50 -1.94
CA TRP A 42 4.36 -5.92 -1.83
C TRP A 42 5.61 -6.77 -2.07
N THR A 43 5.74 -7.84 -1.30
CA THR A 43 6.77 -8.86 -1.48
C THR A 43 6.14 -10.24 -1.31
N GLY A 44 6.35 -11.10 -2.28
CA GLY A 44 5.80 -12.45 -2.31
C GLY A 44 6.52 -13.31 -3.33
N THR A 45 5.89 -14.38 -3.78
CA THR A 45 6.53 -15.36 -4.67
C THR A 45 5.90 -15.44 -6.06
N ASP A 46 4.62 -15.17 -6.19
CA ASP A 46 3.89 -15.38 -7.44
C ASP A 46 2.76 -14.36 -7.60
N GLY A 47 3.15 -13.11 -7.77
CA GLY A 47 2.23 -12.02 -8.05
C GLY A 47 1.91 -11.90 -9.53
N VAL A 48 0.69 -11.48 -9.84
CA VAL A 48 0.24 -11.13 -11.19
C VAL A 48 -0.12 -9.66 -11.20
N LEU A 49 0.51 -8.91 -12.09
CA LEU A 49 0.18 -7.50 -12.33
C LEU A 49 -0.46 -7.35 -13.70
N GLU A 50 -1.67 -6.81 -13.73
CA GLU A 50 -2.40 -6.54 -14.96
C GLU A 50 -2.58 -5.04 -15.14
N ILE A 51 -2.32 -4.55 -16.33
CA ILE A 51 -2.45 -3.15 -16.70
C ILE A 51 -3.56 -3.02 -17.74
N TYR A 52 -4.50 -2.10 -17.48
CA TYR A 52 -5.69 -1.89 -18.30
C TYR A 52 -5.68 -0.53 -18.96
N ALA A 53 -6.15 -0.48 -20.20
CA ALA A 53 -6.55 0.74 -20.89
C ALA A 53 -8.09 0.73 -20.98
N GLY A 54 -8.75 1.51 -20.11
CA GLY A 54 -10.20 1.38 -19.92
C GLY A 54 -10.57 0.01 -19.35
N ASN A 55 -11.38 -0.75 -20.06
CA ASN A 55 -11.76 -2.12 -19.70
C ASN A 55 -10.95 -3.19 -20.45
N GLN A 56 -9.95 -2.79 -21.24
CA GLN A 56 -9.13 -3.71 -22.01
C GLN A 56 -7.80 -3.99 -21.32
N LEU A 57 -7.48 -5.27 -21.13
CA LEU A 57 -6.18 -5.71 -20.66
C LEU A 57 -5.12 -5.49 -21.75
N VAL A 58 -4.07 -4.71 -21.45
CA VAL A 58 -3.01 -4.38 -22.42
C VAL A 58 -1.68 -5.03 -22.09
N ARG A 59 -1.40 -5.31 -20.81
CA ARG A 59 -0.17 -6.00 -20.39
C ARG A 59 -0.44 -6.83 -19.14
N ARG A 60 0.26 -7.97 -19.06
CA ARG A 60 0.27 -8.81 -17.86
C ARG A 60 1.71 -9.21 -17.54
N PHE A 61 2.06 -9.15 -16.27
CA PHE A 61 3.33 -9.64 -15.74
C PHE A 61 3.08 -10.76 -14.76
N LEU A 62 3.79 -11.88 -14.94
CA LEU A 62 3.67 -13.08 -14.11
C LEU A 62 4.88 -13.24 -13.22
N LYS A 63 4.73 -14.02 -12.14
CA LYS A 63 5.78 -14.30 -11.15
C LYS A 63 6.46 -13.03 -10.65
N VAL A 64 5.65 -12.01 -10.39
CA VAL A 64 6.12 -10.78 -9.75
C VAL A 64 6.43 -11.13 -8.30
N ASP A 65 7.64 -10.89 -7.85
CA ASP A 65 8.09 -11.19 -6.50
C ASP A 65 8.09 -9.94 -5.60
N LYS A 66 8.10 -8.78 -6.19
CA LYS A 66 8.15 -7.52 -5.46
C LYS A 66 7.60 -6.37 -6.29
N ILE A 67 6.81 -5.52 -5.64
CA ILE A 67 6.43 -4.21 -6.15
C ILE A 67 6.86 -3.17 -5.12
N SER A 68 7.59 -2.16 -5.56
CA SER A 68 8.14 -1.11 -4.70
C SER A 68 7.71 0.26 -5.19
N THR A 69 7.42 1.16 -4.25
CA THR A 69 7.27 2.57 -4.54
C THR A 69 8.63 3.18 -4.84
N ALA A 70 8.73 3.92 -5.94
CA ALA A 70 9.95 4.65 -6.28
C ALA A 70 10.21 5.78 -5.29
N MET A 71 11.47 5.95 -4.92
CA MET A 71 11.93 6.99 -4.01
C MET A 71 12.87 7.92 -4.75
N GLY A 72 12.77 9.23 -4.50
CA GLY A 72 13.70 10.20 -5.03
C GLY A 72 15.11 9.99 -4.48
N THR A 73 16.13 10.11 -5.32
CA THR A 73 17.54 9.96 -4.94
C THR A 73 18.07 11.16 -4.16
N ASP A 74 17.51 12.34 -4.40
CA ASP A 74 17.99 13.59 -3.80
C ASP A 74 17.26 13.92 -2.48
N ASP A 75 15.95 13.65 -2.41
CA ASP A 75 15.09 14.04 -1.29
C ASP A 75 14.55 12.87 -0.47
N GLY A 76 14.71 11.63 -0.94
CA GLY A 76 14.18 10.43 -0.30
C GLY A 76 12.64 10.37 -0.22
N LYS A 77 11.93 11.20 -0.99
CA LYS A 77 10.46 11.24 -1.00
C LYS A 77 9.88 10.25 -1.99
N PRO A 78 8.67 9.69 -1.70
CA PRO A 78 7.97 8.82 -2.64
C PRO A 78 7.67 9.53 -3.96
N ARG A 79 7.85 8.81 -5.05
CA ARG A 79 7.44 9.23 -6.40
C ARG A 79 6.10 8.62 -6.79
N ASP A 80 5.45 9.18 -7.81
CA ASP A 80 4.13 8.77 -8.26
C ASP A 80 4.16 7.56 -9.20
N TYR A 81 5.14 6.68 -9.03
CA TYR A 81 5.23 5.43 -9.77
C TYR A 81 5.79 4.30 -8.93
N ARG A 82 5.47 3.08 -9.34
CA ARG A 82 5.97 1.85 -8.74
C ARG A 82 6.73 1.05 -9.78
N TYR A 83 7.57 0.17 -9.30
CA TYR A 83 8.38 -0.67 -10.16
C TYR A 83 8.54 -2.08 -9.59
N GLY A 84 8.96 -2.97 -10.45
CA GLY A 84 9.24 -4.35 -10.09
C GLY A 84 9.81 -5.14 -11.26
N TYR A 85 9.85 -6.44 -11.07
CA TYR A 85 10.30 -7.41 -12.07
C TYR A 85 9.27 -8.51 -12.21
N GLY A 86 9.02 -8.95 -13.41
CA GLY A 86 8.11 -10.04 -13.71
C GLY A 86 8.29 -10.54 -15.13
N TYR A 87 7.69 -11.69 -15.43
CA TYR A 87 7.68 -12.22 -16.79
C TYR A 87 6.56 -11.58 -17.58
N LEU A 88 6.89 -10.95 -18.70
CA LEU A 88 5.89 -10.38 -19.59
C LEU A 88 5.13 -11.49 -20.30
N ASP A 89 3.83 -11.57 -20.01
CA ASP A 89 2.91 -12.54 -20.64
C ASP A 89 2.41 -11.98 -21.97
N GLU A 90 3.18 -12.17 -23.03
CA GLU A 90 2.92 -11.56 -24.33
C GLU A 90 1.63 -12.08 -25.00
N ASN A 91 1.35 -13.36 -24.84
CA ASN A 91 0.17 -14.01 -25.42
C ASN A 91 -1.05 -14.05 -24.47
N LEU A 92 -0.91 -13.51 -23.27
CA LEU A 92 -1.97 -13.42 -22.26
C LEU A 92 -2.58 -14.79 -21.89
N ASN A 93 -1.75 -15.83 -21.81
CA ASN A 93 -2.19 -17.19 -21.48
C ASN A 93 -2.07 -17.55 -19.99
N MET A 94 -1.62 -16.64 -19.13
CA MET A 94 -1.40 -16.85 -17.70
C MET A 94 -0.29 -17.86 -17.35
N GLN A 95 0.57 -18.18 -18.30
CA GLN A 95 1.69 -19.11 -18.12
C GLN A 95 2.98 -18.45 -18.59
N VAL A 96 4.08 -18.78 -17.92
CA VAL A 96 5.41 -18.34 -18.37
C VAL A 96 5.89 -19.33 -19.45
N ASP A 97 5.90 -18.87 -20.68
CA ASP A 97 6.36 -19.65 -21.84
C ASP A 97 7.89 -19.56 -21.98
N PRO A 98 8.56 -20.53 -22.63
CA PRO A 98 10.03 -20.55 -22.76
C PRO A 98 10.64 -19.33 -23.44
N ASN A 99 9.88 -18.66 -24.31
CA ASN A 99 10.31 -17.45 -25.01
C ASN A 99 10.07 -16.16 -24.23
N GLU A 100 9.35 -16.22 -23.11
CA GLU A 100 9.05 -15.08 -22.27
C GLU A 100 10.17 -14.84 -21.26
N LYS A 101 10.55 -13.59 -21.07
CA LYS A 101 11.67 -13.20 -20.20
C LYS A 101 11.20 -12.41 -19.01
N LYS A 102 11.96 -12.51 -17.92
CA LYS A 102 11.81 -11.64 -16.78
C LYS A 102 12.32 -10.25 -17.14
N VAL A 103 11.47 -9.25 -17.00
CA VAL A 103 11.75 -7.86 -17.37
C VAL A 103 11.49 -6.94 -16.20
N TYR A 104 12.18 -5.81 -16.19
CA TYR A 104 11.87 -4.70 -15.32
C TYR A 104 10.65 -3.96 -15.87
N PHE A 105 9.76 -3.51 -14.98
CA PHE A 105 8.62 -2.69 -15.35
C PHE A 105 8.44 -1.52 -14.39
N GLU A 106 7.89 -0.45 -14.91
CA GLU A 106 7.40 0.69 -14.14
C GLU A 106 5.95 0.98 -14.51
N PHE A 107 5.17 1.44 -13.57
CA PHE A 107 3.81 1.91 -13.84
C PHE A 107 3.46 3.07 -12.90
N SER A 108 2.71 4.04 -13.44
CA SER A 108 2.24 5.20 -12.70
C SER A 108 1.22 4.79 -11.63
N ASN A 109 1.20 5.48 -10.49
CA ASN A 109 0.16 5.34 -9.48
C ASN A 109 -1.24 5.69 -10.01
N TYR A 110 -1.31 6.39 -11.14
CA TYR A 110 -2.56 6.77 -11.81
C TYR A 110 -3.00 5.77 -12.89
N SER A 111 -2.21 4.74 -13.16
CA SER A 111 -2.57 3.68 -14.09
C SER A 111 -3.68 2.81 -13.51
N THR A 112 -4.57 2.32 -14.38
CA THR A 112 -5.55 1.31 -13.99
C THR A 112 -4.89 -0.06 -13.96
N VAL A 113 -4.66 -0.56 -12.76
CA VAL A 113 -3.98 -1.85 -12.55
C VAL A 113 -4.78 -2.73 -11.62
N VAL A 114 -4.68 -4.03 -11.83
CA VAL A 114 -5.13 -5.07 -10.91
C VAL A 114 -3.91 -5.89 -10.52
N PHE A 115 -3.69 -6.05 -9.23
CA PHE A 115 -2.62 -6.88 -8.71
C PHE A 115 -3.22 -7.96 -7.80
N PHE A 116 -2.80 -9.20 -7.99
CA PHE A 116 -3.26 -10.32 -7.17
C PHE A 116 -2.20 -11.42 -7.10
N GLU A 117 -2.27 -12.23 -6.06
CA GLU A 117 -1.46 -13.45 -6.00
C GLU A 117 -2.05 -14.52 -6.91
N ASN A 118 -1.20 -15.23 -7.65
CA ASN A 118 -1.66 -16.27 -8.55
C ASN A 118 -2.28 -17.43 -7.77
N PRO A 119 -3.57 -17.72 -7.95
CA PRO A 119 -4.23 -18.81 -7.25
C PRO A 119 -3.85 -20.20 -7.76
N HIS A 120 -3.21 -20.28 -8.90
CA HIS A 120 -2.85 -21.53 -9.57
C HIS A 120 -1.36 -21.83 -9.39
N ARG A 121 -1.00 -22.26 -8.20
CA ARG A 121 0.35 -22.74 -7.90
C ARG A 121 0.52 -24.20 -8.29
#